data_4900d9297f60d150ca733ac83a253bdf
#
_entry.id   4900d9297f60d150ca733ac83a253bdf
#
_cell.length_a   1.000
_cell.length_b   1.000
_cell.length_c   1.000
_cell.angle_alpha   90.00
_cell.angle_beta   90.00
_cell.angle_gamma   90.00
#
_symmetry.space_group_name_H-M   'P 1'
#
loop_
_entity.id
_entity.type
_entity.pdbx_description
1 polymer ?
#
loop_
_entity_poly.entity_id
_entity_poly.type
_entity_poly.pdbx_seq_one_letter_code
_entity_poly.pdbx_strand_id
1 'polypeptide(L)'
;MSIYTNTGLVKHCEKALSLPTKYMWGGILRPIEMQYDMLRKMYGTKAGTGYTAERWDELKALFRKGYYGVDCVGLIKSYIWSGKPDGGTGSPRYDGHTDVNAGIMYNLSKAKGKIGNIPEIPGLIVYSKTHPHVGVYIGNGFTIESTLGSRGDGVVKRKLDGFWEYFFECPFIDYEHTGVPVDKIEKAAREVIAGKWGSGSERKSRLLAAGYDYAAVQARVNELLKR
;
A
#
# COMPACT_ATOMS: atom_id res chain seq x y z
N MET A 1 14.84 -13.80 -4.84
CA MET A 1 13.48 -13.22 -4.76
C MET A 1 13.23 -12.82 -3.33
N SER A 2 12.66 -11.62 -3.11
CA SER A 2 12.21 -11.20 -1.79
C SER A 2 11.09 -12.14 -1.30
N ILE A 3 11.00 -12.36 0.01
CA ILE A 3 9.82 -13.02 0.59
C ILE A 3 8.62 -12.07 0.65
N TYR A 4 8.84 -10.77 0.41
CA TYR A 4 7.82 -9.73 0.47
C TYR A 4 7.32 -9.42 -0.94
N THR A 5 6.01 -9.57 -1.15
CA THR A 5 5.35 -9.34 -2.43
C THR A 5 4.19 -8.35 -2.27
N ASN A 6 3.73 -7.78 -3.37
CA ASN A 6 2.55 -6.93 -3.37
C ASN A 6 1.29 -7.67 -2.87
N THR A 7 1.13 -8.95 -3.24
CA THR A 7 0.00 -9.78 -2.76
C THR A 7 0.10 -10.07 -1.27
N GLY A 8 1.30 -10.30 -0.75
CA GLY A 8 1.54 -10.44 0.68
C GLY A 8 1.27 -9.15 1.45
N LEU A 9 1.60 -7.98 0.89
CA LEU A 9 1.26 -6.69 1.50
C LEU A 9 -0.25 -6.49 1.62
N VAL A 10 -1.03 -6.85 0.59
CA VAL A 10 -2.50 -6.79 0.65
C VAL A 10 -3.03 -7.66 1.78
N LYS A 11 -2.59 -8.93 1.87
CA LYS A 11 -2.99 -9.84 2.96
C LYS A 11 -2.63 -9.29 4.34
N HIS A 12 -1.45 -8.65 4.47
CA HIS A 12 -1.05 -7.99 5.72
C HIS A 12 -2.00 -6.86 6.09
N CYS A 13 -2.34 -5.99 5.14
CA CYS A 13 -3.28 -4.89 5.37
C CYS A 13 -4.70 -5.39 5.72
N GLU A 14 -5.18 -6.45 5.08
CA GLU A 14 -6.46 -7.09 5.39
C GLU A 14 -6.47 -7.69 6.81
N LYS A 15 -5.37 -8.32 7.24
CA LYS A 15 -5.20 -8.77 8.63
C LYS A 15 -5.23 -7.58 9.59
N ALA A 16 -4.52 -6.49 9.27
CA ALA A 16 -4.51 -5.29 10.10
C ALA A 16 -5.91 -4.65 10.21
N LEU A 17 -6.69 -4.68 9.13
CA LEU A 17 -8.07 -4.19 9.10
C LEU A 17 -9.01 -4.98 10.04
N SER A 18 -8.72 -6.26 10.29
CA SER A 18 -9.51 -7.09 11.21
C SER A 18 -9.17 -6.89 12.69
N LEU A 19 -8.13 -6.10 13.00
CA LEU A 19 -7.70 -5.82 14.37
C LEU A 19 -8.29 -4.51 14.89
N PRO A 20 -8.51 -4.38 16.20
CA PRO A 20 -8.80 -3.07 16.80
C PRO A 20 -7.53 -2.22 16.76
N THR A 21 -7.51 -1.22 15.88
CA THR A 21 -6.35 -0.36 15.67
C THR A 21 -6.62 1.08 16.06
N LYS A 22 -5.55 1.81 16.38
CA LYS A 22 -5.53 3.26 16.56
C LYS A 22 -4.35 3.84 15.78
N TYR A 23 -4.55 5.03 15.23
CA TYR A 23 -3.45 5.75 14.63
C TYR A 23 -2.43 6.18 15.69
N MET A 24 -1.18 5.81 15.47
CA MET A 24 -0.05 6.23 16.30
C MET A 24 1.11 6.66 15.40
N TRP A 25 1.41 7.95 15.35
CA TRP A 25 2.53 8.48 14.59
C TRP A 25 3.86 7.81 14.99
N GLY A 26 4.61 7.30 14.03
CA GLY A 26 5.81 6.51 14.26
C GLY A 26 5.54 5.08 14.73
N GLY A 27 4.27 4.71 14.91
CA GLY A 27 3.86 3.37 15.30
C GLY A 27 3.96 2.39 14.15
N ILE A 28 4.29 1.15 14.49
CA ILE A 28 4.23 -0.03 13.62
C ILE A 28 3.21 -0.99 14.21
N LEU A 29 2.55 -1.82 13.40
CA LEU A 29 1.42 -2.65 13.81
C LEU A 29 1.76 -3.58 15.00
N ARG A 30 1.73 -3.01 16.21
CA ARG A 30 2.03 -3.67 17.50
C ARG A 30 1.04 -3.22 18.56
N PRO A 31 0.85 -4.03 19.65
CA PRO A 31 0.08 -3.59 20.81
C PRO A 31 0.51 -2.17 21.26
N ILE A 32 -0.48 -1.34 21.57
CA ILE A 32 -0.23 0.06 21.95
C ILE A 32 0.75 0.16 23.11
N GLU A 33 0.55 -0.66 24.15
CA GLU A 33 1.39 -0.67 25.35
C GLU A 33 2.86 -1.01 25.07
N MET A 34 3.16 -1.74 24.00
CA MET A 34 4.54 -2.14 23.66
C MET A 34 5.35 -1.01 23.00
N GLN A 35 4.71 0.04 22.53
CA GLN A 35 5.37 1.15 21.83
C GLN A 35 5.06 2.54 22.44
N TYR A 36 4.09 2.61 23.33
CA TYR A 36 3.59 3.85 23.92
C TYR A 36 4.68 4.71 24.58
N ASP A 37 5.44 4.14 25.52
CA ASP A 37 6.44 4.92 26.27
C ASP A 37 7.57 5.42 25.38
N MET A 38 8.02 4.60 24.44
CA MET A 38 9.03 4.96 23.46
C MET A 38 8.53 6.13 22.57
N LEU A 39 7.34 6.01 22.01
CA LEU A 39 6.79 7.03 21.11
C LEU A 39 6.46 8.32 21.88
N ARG A 40 5.93 8.21 23.12
CA ARG A 40 5.66 9.37 23.98
C ARG A 40 6.94 10.11 24.33
N LYS A 41 8.02 9.40 24.66
CA LYS A 41 9.34 10.00 24.91
C LYS A 41 9.90 10.67 23.66
N MET A 42 9.72 10.07 22.48
CA MET A 42 10.26 10.57 21.23
C MET A 42 9.50 11.80 20.70
N TYR A 43 8.18 11.78 20.79
CA TYR A 43 7.33 12.78 20.13
C TYR A 43 6.59 13.73 21.09
N GLY A 44 6.29 13.31 22.33
CA GLY A 44 5.52 14.13 23.27
C GLY A 44 4.22 14.65 22.65
N THR A 45 4.05 15.97 22.64
CA THR A 45 2.92 16.67 21.99
C THR A 45 3.38 17.45 20.75
N LYS A 46 4.37 16.92 20.02
CA LYS A 46 4.93 17.57 18.84
C LYS A 46 3.85 17.84 17.77
N ALA A 47 3.80 19.08 17.30
CA ALA A 47 2.88 19.50 16.25
C ALA A 47 3.02 18.62 14.98
N GLY A 48 1.90 18.34 14.34
CA GLY A 48 1.83 17.51 13.11
C GLY A 48 1.83 16.00 13.34
N THR A 49 2.02 15.53 14.58
CA THR A 49 1.96 14.09 14.89
C THR A 49 0.56 13.60 15.27
N GLY A 50 -0.35 14.51 15.56
CA GLY A 50 -1.68 14.18 16.12
C GLY A 50 -1.63 13.85 17.62
N TYR A 51 -0.46 13.94 18.28
CA TYR A 51 -0.33 13.71 19.69
C TYR A 51 -0.65 14.97 20.50
N THR A 52 -1.62 14.85 21.39
CA THR A 52 -1.96 15.80 22.45
C THR A 52 -1.88 15.06 23.80
N ALA A 53 -2.01 15.79 24.91
CA ALA A 53 -2.10 15.16 26.23
C ALA A 53 -3.30 14.19 26.30
N GLU A 54 -4.46 14.65 25.82
CA GLU A 54 -5.70 13.87 25.79
C GLU A 54 -5.54 12.63 24.90
N ARG A 55 -4.85 12.75 23.75
CA ARG A 55 -4.57 11.59 22.88
C ARG A 55 -3.71 10.55 23.56
N TRP A 56 -2.68 10.96 24.31
CA TRP A 56 -1.88 10.03 25.09
C TRP A 56 -2.69 9.34 26.19
N ASP A 57 -3.59 10.05 26.86
CA ASP A 57 -4.46 9.47 27.87
C ASP A 57 -5.47 8.49 27.24
N GLU A 58 -6.06 8.83 26.10
CA GLU A 58 -6.91 7.91 25.31
C GLU A 58 -6.17 6.63 24.97
N LEU A 59 -4.96 6.73 24.40
CA LEU A 59 -4.16 5.56 24.03
C LEU A 59 -3.78 4.71 25.25
N LYS A 60 -3.43 5.35 26.37
CA LYS A 60 -3.13 4.67 27.62
C LYS A 60 -4.32 3.90 28.19
N ALA A 61 -5.52 4.46 28.05
CA ALA A 61 -6.76 3.80 28.47
C ALA A 61 -7.09 2.52 27.68
N LEU A 62 -6.40 2.27 26.55
CA LEU A 62 -6.55 1.09 25.72
C LEU A 62 -5.57 -0.06 26.07
N PHE A 63 -4.66 0.16 27.02
CA PHE A 63 -3.72 -0.86 27.45
C PHE A 63 -4.43 -2.14 27.90
N ARG A 64 -3.88 -3.28 27.52
CA ARG A 64 -4.42 -4.63 27.80
C ARG A 64 -5.81 -4.90 27.23
N LYS A 65 -6.31 -4.04 26.34
CA LYS A 65 -7.60 -4.24 25.65
C LYS A 65 -7.42 -4.80 24.23
N GLY A 66 -6.19 -5.21 23.88
CA GLY A 66 -5.88 -5.82 22.58
C GLY A 66 -5.80 -4.84 21.40
N TYR A 67 -5.70 -3.53 21.65
CA TYR A 67 -5.55 -2.53 20.60
C TYR A 67 -4.12 -2.44 20.07
N TYR A 68 -4.01 -2.22 18.77
CA TYR A 68 -2.74 -2.02 18.05
C TYR A 68 -2.59 -0.56 17.62
N GLY A 69 -1.36 -0.06 17.71
CA GLY A 69 -1.02 1.29 17.22
C GLY A 69 -0.22 1.21 15.93
N VAL A 70 -0.53 2.07 14.94
CA VAL A 70 0.17 2.06 13.66
C VAL A 70 -0.03 3.39 12.93
N ASP A 71 0.98 3.92 12.22
CA ASP A 71 0.81 5.03 11.29
C ASP A 71 0.73 4.55 9.83
N CYS A 72 0.58 5.48 8.89
CA CYS A 72 0.38 5.17 7.48
C CYS A 72 1.56 4.41 6.87
N VAL A 73 2.79 4.84 7.13
CA VAL A 73 4.02 4.18 6.64
C VAL A 73 4.34 2.96 7.49
N GLY A 74 4.05 3.02 8.79
CA GLY A 74 4.22 1.92 9.74
C GLY A 74 3.42 0.68 9.37
N LEU A 75 2.25 0.85 8.74
CA LEU A 75 1.47 -0.27 8.20
C LEU A 75 2.26 -1.04 7.14
N ILE A 76 2.96 -0.34 6.24
CA ILE A 76 3.79 -0.94 5.19
C ILE A 76 5.08 -1.51 5.80
N LYS A 77 5.76 -0.75 6.67
CA LYS A 77 6.98 -1.20 7.36
C LYS A 77 6.74 -2.44 8.21
N SER A 78 5.61 -2.53 8.90
CA SER A 78 5.28 -3.71 9.70
C SER A 78 5.16 -4.98 8.86
N TYR A 79 4.78 -4.87 7.58
CA TYR A 79 4.86 -5.97 6.63
C TYR A 79 6.32 -6.34 6.32
N ILE A 80 7.12 -5.37 5.88
CA ILE A 80 8.52 -5.57 5.47
C ILE A 80 9.37 -6.12 6.65
N TRP A 81 9.05 -5.69 7.88
CA TRP A 81 9.78 -6.13 9.08
C TRP A 81 9.18 -7.37 9.73
N SER A 82 8.10 -7.93 9.19
CA SER A 82 7.44 -9.08 9.79
C SER A 82 8.27 -10.37 9.75
N GLY A 83 9.18 -10.50 8.80
CA GLY A 83 9.90 -11.75 8.51
C GLY A 83 8.99 -12.85 7.94
N LYS A 84 7.79 -12.50 7.45
CA LYS A 84 6.78 -13.46 6.95
C LYS A 84 6.21 -13.00 5.61
N PRO A 85 5.99 -13.92 4.67
CA PRO A 85 5.47 -13.57 3.33
C PRO A 85 4.05 -12.96 3.35
N ASP A 86 3.23 -13.32 4.35
CA ASP A 86 1.87 -12.79 4.52
C ASP A 86 1.77 -11.75 5.65
N GLY A 87 2.91 -11.27 6.16
CA GLY A 87 2.93 -10.31 7.25
C GLY A 87 2.33 -10.82 8.56
N GLY A 88 1.90 -9.91 9.42
CA GLY A 88 1.26 -10.19 10.71
C GLY A 88 1.76 -9.28 11.83
N THR A 89 1.32 -9.57 13.06
CA THR A 89 1.56 -8.79 14.27
C THR A 89 2.69 -9.37 15.13
N GLY A 90 3.77 -9.84 14.53
CA GLY A 90 4.91 -10.38 15.27
C GLY A 90 5.85 -9.30 15.80
N SER A 91 6.95 -9.73 16.45
CA SER A 91 8.06 -8.81 16.76
C SER A 91 8.73 -8.38 15.46
N PRO A 92 8.73 -7.08 15.13
CA PRO A 92 9.31 -6.63 13.88
C PRO A 92 10.83 -6.78 13.93
N ARG A 93 11.38 -7.18 12.79
CA ARG A 93 12.82 -7.17 12.54
C ARG A 93 13.15 -5.81 11.94
N TYR A 94 13.47 -4.84 12.79
CA TYR A 94 13.85 -3.51 12.37
C TYR A 94 15.00 -3.55 11.35
N ASP A 95 14.81 -2.81 10.26
CA ASP A 95 15.82 -2.59 9.24
C ASP A 95 15.90 -1.09 8.92
N GLY A 96 17.03 -0.48 9.27
CA GLY A 96 17.28 0.94 9.09
C GLY A 96 17.28 1.39 7.62
N HIS A 97 17.56 0.48 6.66
CA HIS A 97 17.54 0.80 5.23
C HIS A 97 16.13 1.01 4.70
N THR A 98 15.14 0.35 5.31
CA THR A 98 13.73 0.47 4.93
C THR A 98 12.95 1.42 5.84
N ASP A 99 13.61 2.02 6.85
CA ASP A 99 13.00 2.98 7.76
C ASP A 99 12.95 4.38 7.14
N VAL A 100 12.04 4.55 6.21
CA VAL A 100 11.84 5.78 5.44
C VAL A 100 10.43 6.36 5.68
N ASN A 101 10.26 7.66 5.44
CA ASN A 101 8.93 8.29 5.42
C ASN A 101 8.24 8.14 4.06
N ALA A 102 6.96 8.55 3.97
CA ALA A 102 6.14 8.45 2.76
C ALA A 102 6.78 9.10 1.52
N GLY A 103 7.32 10.31 1.68
CA GLY A 103 7.96 11.05 0.58
C GLY A 103 9.24 10.39 0.09
N ILE A 104 10.07 9.88 1.00
CA ILE A 104 11.30 9.15 0.64
C ILE A 104 10.93 7.84 -0.07
N MET A 105 9.96 7.09 0.44
CA MET A 105 9.47 5.86 -0.19
C MET A 105 9.00 6.12 -1.63
N TYR A 106 8.20 7.17 -1.84
CA TYR A 106 7.77 7.61 -3.17
C TYR A 106 8.96 7.94 -4.08
N ASN A 107 9.95 8.69 -3.56
CA ASN A 107 11.11 9.09 -4.35
C ASN A 107 12.00 7.92 -4.78
N LEU A 108 12.17 6.92 -3.90
CA LEU A 108 12.95 5.71 -4.17
C LEU A 108 12.29 4.78 -5.20
N SER A 109 10.97 4.86 -5.37
CA SER A 109 10.27 4.02 -6.34
C SER A 109 10.66 4.35 -7.78
N LYS A 110 10.88 3.32 -8.59
CA LYS A 110 11.17 3.41 -10.03
C LYS A 110 9.90 3.39 -10.88
N ALA A 111 8.82 2.77 -10.39
CA ALA A 111 7.55 2.66 -11.07
C ALA A 111 6.48 3.45 -10.32
N LYS A 112 6.05 4.58 -10.89
CA LYS A 112 5.08 5.50 -10.29
C LYS A 112 4.33 6.31 -11.34
N GLY A 113 3.14 6.81 -10.98
CA GLY A 113 2.30 7.60 -11.87
C GLY A 113 1.26 8.43 -11.14
N LYS A 114 0.47 9.17 -11.93
CA LYS A 114 -0.69 9.92 -11.45
C LYS A 114 -1.83 8.98 -11.12
N ILE A 115 -2.59 9.28 -10.04
CA ILE A 115 -3.65 8.39 -9.53
C ILE A 115 -4.73 8.07 -10.57
N GLY A 116 -5.06 9.01 -11.47
CA GLY A 116 -6.04 8.77 -12.53
C GLY A 116 -5.64 7.68 -13.54
N ASN A 117 -4.40 7.23 -13.53
CA ASN A 117 -3.87 6.17 -14.38
C ASN A 117 -3.43 4.95 -13.58
N ILE A 118 -3.91 4.79 -12.33
CA ILE A 118 -3.54 3.65 -11.51
C ILE A 118 -3.93 2.35 -12.19
N PRO A 119 -2.98 1.41 -12.40
CA PRO A 119 -3.32 0.10 -12.95
C PRO A 119 -4.00 -0.77 -11.89
N GLU A 120 -4.75 -1.77 -12.34
CA GLU A 120 -5.41 -2.74 -11.47
C GLU A 120 -4.40 -3.76 -10.92
N ILE A 121 -3.45 -3.27 -10.13
CA ILE A 121 -2.40 -4.06 -9.46
C ILE A 121 -2.54 -3.88 -7.95
N PRO A 122 -3.15 -4.84 -7.22
CA PRO A 122 -3.22 -4.79 -5.77
C PRO A 122 -1.82 -4.75 -5.14
N GLY A 123 -1.69 -3.98 -4.07
CA GLY A 123 -0.42 -3.78 -3.37
C GLY A 123 0.35 -2.54 -3.83
N LEU A 124 -0.11 -1.83 -4.85
CA LEU A 124 0.42 -0.49 -5.15
C LEU A 124 0.19 0.44 -3.96
N ILE A 125 1.17 1.31 -3.72
CA ILE A 125 1.03 2.36 -2.71
C ILE A 125 0.37 3.57 -3.36
N VAL A 126 -0.69 4.08 -2.74
CA VAL A 126 -1.29 5.37 -3.10
C VAL A 126 -0.70 6.46 -2.20
N TYR A 127 -0.49 7.65 -2.77
CA TYR A 127 0.22 8.74 -2.10
C TYR A 127 -0.46 10.08 -2.31
N SER A 128 -0.69 10.80 -1.22
CA SER A 128 -0.99 12.23 -1.24
C SER A 128 0.27 13.02 -0.86
N LYS A 129 0.71 13.88 -1.77
CA LYS A 129 1.88 14.75 -1.56
C LYS A 129 1.48 16.00 -0.80
N THR A 130 0.29 16.53 -1.09
CA THR A 130 -0.28 17.71 -0.41
C THR A 130 -0.49 17.46 1.09
N HIS A 131 -0.91 16.24 1.43
CA HIS A 131 -1.06 15.78 2.81
C HIS A 131 -0.19 14.53 2.97
N PRO A 132 1.13 14.66 3.27
CA PRO A 132 2.06 13.53 3.20
C PRO A 132 1.52 12.26 3.87
N HIS A 133 0.90 11.40 3.07
CA HIS A 133 0.16 10.23 3.53
C HIS A 133 0.21 9.11 2.49
N VAL A 134 0.22 7.86 2.95
CA VAL A 134 0.19 6.68 2.09
C VAL A 134 -0.91 5.72 2.51
N GLY A 135 -1.40 4.97 1.53
CA GLY A 135 -2.27 3.83 1.70
C GLY A 135 -1.87 2.72 0.73
N VAL A 136 -2.48 1.57 0.85
CA VAL A 136 -2.26 0.43 -0.03
C VAL A 136 -3.51 0.20 -0.88
N TYR A 137 -3.35 0.25 -2.19
CA TYR A 137 -4.41 -0.11 -3.13
C TYR A 137 -4.62 -1.63 -3.10
N ILE A 138 -5.85 -2.06 -2.90
CA ILE A 138 -6.18 -3.49 -2.76
C ILE A 138 -6.98 -4.04 -3.95
N GLY A 139 -7.06 -3.25 -5.03
CA GLY A 139 -7.84 -3.58 -6.21
C GLY A 139 -9.29 -3.08 -6.15
N ASN A 140 -9.96 -3.18 -7.30
CA ASN A 140 -11.39 -2.83 -7.45
C ASN A 140 -11.76 -1.42 -6.94
N GLY A 141 -10.82 -0.47 -7.01
CA GLY A 141 -11.04 0.91 -6.57
C GLY A 141 -11.10 1.08 -5.05
N PHE A 142 -10.44 0.21 -4.27
CA PHE A 142 -10.36 0.33 -2.82
C PHE A 142 -8.92 0.45 -2.31
N THR A 143 -8.78 1.12 -1.18
CA THR A 143 -7.54 1.27 -0.43
C THR A 143 -7.70 0.82 1.01
N ILE A 144 -6.60 0.39 1.64
CA ILE A 144 -6.46 0.27 3.09
C ILE A 144 -5.35 1.22 3.53
N GLU A 145 -5.64 2.03 4.55
CA GLU A 145 -4.71 3.02 5.11
C GLU A 145 -4.81 3.04 6.64
N SER A 146 -3.75 3.47 7.32
CA SER A 146 -3.86 3.87 8.74
C SER A 146 -3.90 5.38 8.80
N THR A 147 -4.95 5.96 9.37
CA THR A 147 -5.25 7.39 9.29
C THR A 147 -5.78 7.94 10.62
N LEU A 148 -5.79 9.27 10.76
CA LEU A 148 -6.35 10.00 11.89
C LEU A 148 -7.23 11.15 11.39
N GLY A 149 -8.29 11.47 12.13
CA GLY A 149 -9.17 12.62 11.85
C GLY A 149 -10.40 12.23 11.04
N SER A 150 -10.80 13.08 10.09
CA SER A 150 -12.04 12.90 9.31
C SER A 150 -12.08 11.63 8.45
N ARG A 151 -10.91 11.06 8.15
CA ARG A 151 -10.82 9.81 7.37
C ARG A 151 -10.93 8.56 8.24
N GLY A 152 -10.75 8.66 9.55
CA GLY A 152 -10.83 7.56 10.52
C GLY A 152 -9.82 7.68 11.65
N ASP A 153 -9.68 6.63 12.48
CA ASP A 153 -8.66 6.53 13.53
C ASP A 153 -8.15 5.08 13.62
N GLY A 154 -7.01 4.82 13.00
CA GLY A 154 -6.43 3.50 12.82
C GLY A 154 -6.55 2.99 11.39
N VAL A 155 -6.55 1.66 11.22
CA VAL A 155 -6.61 1.02 9.90
C VAL A 155 -8.04 0.99 9.39
N VAL A 156 -8.25 1.53 8.20
CA VAL A 156 -9.57 1.63 7.57
C VAL A 156 -9.49 1.21 6.09
N LYS A 157 -10.61 0.67 5.57
CA LYS A 157 -10.80 0.43 4.14
C LYS A 157 -11.69 1.53 3.56
N ARG A 158 -11.29 2.09 2.43
CA ARG A 158 -12.03 3.19 1.77
C ARG A 158 -12.07 2.98 0.26
N LYS A 159 -13.04 3.60 -0.41
CA LYS A 159 -12.97 3.77 -1.86
C LYS A 159 -11.80 4.70 -2.20
N LEU A 160 -11.13 4.40 -3.30
CA LEU A 160 -10.15 5.31 -3.90
C LEU A 160 -10.88 6.62 -4.26
N ASP A 161 -10.40 7.73 -3.72
CA ASP A 161 -11.02 9.04 -3.86
C ASP A 161 -10.00 10.11 -4.31
N GLY A 162 -10.47 11.35 -4.51
CA GLY A 162 -9.65 12.48 -4.94
C GLY A 162 -8.62 12.99 -3.90
N PHE A 163 -8.51 12.37 -2.74
CA PHE A 163 -7.46 12.64 -1.76
C PHE A 163 -6.08 12.20 -2.26
N TRP A 164 -6.05 11.13 -3.06
CA TRP A 164 -4.82 10.56 -3.60
C TRP A 164 -4.39 11.26 -4.89
N GLU A 165 -3.10 11.55 -5.02
CA GLU A 165 -2.53 12.24 -6.17
C GLU A 165 -1.69 11.33 -7.05
N TYR A 166 -1.01 10.37 -6.43
CA TYR A 166 -0.05 9.47 -7.08
C TYR A 166 -0.25 8.02 -6.64
N PHE A 167 0.30 7.12 -7.44
CA PHE A 167 0.56 5.75 -7.06
C PHE A 167 2.01 5.38 -7.33
N PHE A 168 2.52 4.37 -6.64
CA PHE A 168 3.86 3.85 -6.87
C PHE A 168 4.02 2.41 -6.35
N GLU A 169 5.04 1.69 -6.89
CA GLU A 169 5.48 0.42 -6.34
C GLU A 169 6.35 0.65 -5.11
N CYS A 170 6.06 -0.05 -4.02
CA CYS A 170 6.93 -0.02 -2.84
C CYS A 170 8.33 -0.53 -3.22
N PRO A 171 9.41 0.25 -3.00
CA PRO A 171 10.74 -0.11 -3.49
C PRO A 171 11.38 -1.30 -2.75
N PHE A 172 10.71 -1.82 -1.72
CA PHE A 172 11.25 -2.85 -0.81
C PHE A 172 10.56 -4.22 -0.93
N ILE A 173 9.64 -4.37 -1.88
CA ILE A 173 8.92 -5.62 -2.13
C ILE A 173 8.95 -5.96 -3.61
N ASP A 174 8.80 -7.24 -3.93
CA ASP A 174 8.67 -7.69 -5.31
C ASP A 174 7.20 -7.55 -5.75
N TYR A 175 7.00 -7.04 -6.97
CA TYR A 175 5.68 -6.96 -7.57
C TYR A 175 5.47 -8.15 -8.50
N GLU A 176 4.58 -9.03 -8.06
CA GLU A 176 3.96 -9.97 -8.97
C GLU A 176 2.91 -9.20 -9.75
N HIS A 177 3.19 -8.91 -11.01
CA HIS A 177 2.21 -8.31 -11.93
C HIS A 177 1.14 -9.35 -12.31
N THR A 178 0.61 -10.03 -11.30
CA THR A 178 -0.29 -11.16 -11.44
C THR A 178 -1.76 -10.72 -11.32
N GLY A 179 -2.23 -10.12 -12.40
CA GLY A 179 -3.64 -10.33 -12.75
C GLY A 179 -3.76 -11.40 -13.83
N VAL A 180 -2.69 -11.63 -14.61
CA VAL A 180 -2.73 -12.60 -15.75
C VAL A 180 -1.37 -13.27 -15.83
N PRO A 181 -1.30 -14.63 -15.84
CA PRO A 181 -0.07 -15.37 -16.07
C PRO A 181 0.69 -14.82 -17.28
N VAL A 182 2.02 -14.81 -17.24
CA VAL A 182 2.88 -14.30 -18.34
C VAL A 182 2.45 -14.89 -19.69
N ASP A 183 2.06 -16.16 -19.70
CA ASP A 183 1.53 -16.84 -20.88
C ASP A 183 0.24 -16.21 -21.42
N LYS A 184 -0.63 -15.71 -20.55
CA LYS A 184 -1.85 -15.02 -20.94
C LYS A 184 -1.58 -13.61 -21.45
N ILE A 185 -0.65 -12.87 -20.86
CA ILE A 185 -0.21 -11.55 -21.36
C ILE A 185 0.43 -11.70 -22.74
N GLU A 186 1.32 -12.68 -22.92
CA GLU A 186 1.94 -13.00 -24.19
C GLU A 186 0.88 -13.33 -25.25
N LYS A 187 -0.09 -14.19 -24.91
CA LYS A 187 -1.21 -14.55 -25.78
C LYS A 187 -2.02 -13.31 -26.15
N ALA A 188 -2.44 -12.51 -25.16
CA ALA A 188 -3.22 -11.30 -25.40
C ALA A 188 -2.44 -10.28 -26.25
N ALA A 189 -1.14 -10.13 -26.04
CA ALA A 189 -0.29 -9.25 -26.84
C ALA A 189 -0.23 -9.69 -28.32
N ARG A 190 -0.06 -10.98 -28.57
CA ARG A 190 -0.12 -11.55 -29.93
C ARG A 190 -1.50 -11.39 -30.57
N GLU A 191 -2.56 -11.54 -29.80
CA GLU A 191 -3.93 -11.32 -30.26
C GLU A 191 -4.20 -9.83 -30.57
N VAL A 192 -3.62 -8.90 -29.80
CA VAL A 192 -3.64 -7.46 -30.09
C VAL A 192 -2.94 -7.16 -31.42
N ILE A 193 -1.76 -7.73 -31.63
CA ILE A 193 -1.00 -7.59 -32.90
C ILE A 193 -1.82 -8.17 -34.07
N ALA A 194 -2.53 -9.26 -33.85
CA ALA A 194 -3.42 -9.87 -34.82
C ALA A 194 -4.77 -9.14 -35.00
N GLY A 195 -4.98 -7.98 -34.34
CA GLY A 195 -6.19 -7.15 -34.50
C GLY A 195 -7.44 -7.67 -33.78
N LYS A 196 -7.37 -8.75 -32.99
CA LYS A 196 -8.55 -9.38 -32.37
C LYS A 196 -9.21 -8.54 -31.27
N TRP A 197 -8.51 -7.55 -30.72
CA TRP A 197 -8.96 -6.74 -29.62
C TRP A 197 -9.45 -5.33 -30.02
N GLY A 198 -9.53 -5.04 -31.33
CA GLY A 198 -9.89 -3.73 -31.84
C GLY A 198 -8.75 -2.72 -31.71
N SER A 199 -9.06 -1.40 -31.68
CA SER A 199 -8.08 -0.32 -31.63
C SER A 199 -8.47 0.76 -30.61
N GLY A 200 -7.49 1.59 -30.18
CA GLY A 200 -7.71 2.74 -29.33
C GLY A 200 -8.43 2.44 -28.04
N SER A 201 -9.47 3.21 -27.72
CA SER A 201 -10.25 3.08 -26.48
C SER A 201 -11.04 1.77 -26.41
N GLU A 202 -11.51 1.26 -27.54
CA GLU A 202 -12.21 -0.03 -27.62
C GLU A 202 -11.31 -1.17 -27.15
N ARG A 203 -10.07 -1.25 -27.65
CA ARG A 203 -9.08 -2.24 -27.23
C ARG A 203 -8.88 -2.19 -25.71
N LYS A 204 -8.69 -0.97 -25.16
CA LYS A 204 -8.49 -0.79 -23.72
C LYS A 204 -9.69 -1.34 -22.94
N SER A 205 -10.92 -0.98 -23.33
CA SER A 205 -12.13 -1.42 -22.65
C SER A 205 -12.31 -2.93 -22.70
N ARG A 206 -12.08 -3.54 -23.85
CA ARG A 206 -12.23 -5.00 -24.05
C ARG A 206 -11.21 -5.80 -23.24
N LEU A 207 -9.94 -5.37 -23.22
CA LEU A 207 -8.89 -6.00 -22.41
C LEU A 207 -9.19 -5.90 -20.92
N LEU A 208 -9.60 -4.73 -20.44
CA LEU A 208 -9.98 -4.53 -19.03
C LEU A 208 -11.21 -5.38 -18.65
N ALA A 209 -12.24 -5.43 -19.51
CA ALA A 209 -13.42 -6.26 -19.29
C ALA A 209 -13.10 -7.77 -19.24
N ALA A 210 -12.06 -8.21 -19.97
CA ALA A 210 -11.56 -9.57 -19.96
C ALA A 210 -10.56 -9.85 -18.81
N GLY A 211 -10.35 -8.90 -17.89
CA GLY A 211 -9.46 -9.04 -16.72
C GLY A 211 -7.97 -8.90 -17.04
N TYR A 212 -7.62 -8.31 -18.19
CA TYR A 212 -6.22 -8.05 -18.54
C TYR A 212 -5.78 -6.67 -18.03
N ASP A 213 -4.54 -6.59 -17.55
CA ASP A 213 -3.84 -5.31 -17.39
C ASP A 213 -3.48 -4.76 -18.78
N TYR A 214 -4.17 -3.70 -19.19
CA TYR A 214 -3.94 -3.07 -20.49
C TYR A 214 -2.48 -2.57 -20.65
N ALA A 215 -1.88 -2.03 -19.58
CA ALA A 215 -0.52 -1.51 -19.64
C ALA A 215 0.50 -2.63 -19.85
N ALA A 216 0.34 -3.74 -19.14
CA ALA A 216 1.21 -4.91 -19.29
C ALA A 216 1.07 -5.53 -20.70
N VAL A 217 -0.15 -5.68 -21.22
CA VAL A 217 -0.38 -6.18 -22.58
C VAL A 217 0.22 -5.23 -23.62
N GLN A 218 0.03 -3.90 -23.47
CA GLN A 218 0.57 -2.93 -24.43
C GLN A 218 2.10 -2.85 -24.38
N ALA A 219 2.71 -2.94 -23.20
CA ALA A 219 4.16 -3.03 -23.06
C ALA A 219 4.71 -4.25 -23.81
N ARG A 220 4.05 -5.40 -23.65
CA ARG A 220 4.45 -6.62 -24.34
C ARG A 220 4.25 -6.55 -25.86
N VAL A 221 3.18 -5.93 -26.34
CA VAL A 221 2.98 -5.61 -27.76
C VAL A 221 4.15 -4.81 -28.31
N ASN A 222 4.54 -3.73 -27.59
CA ASN A 222 5.63 -2.85 -28.02
C ASN A 222 6.99 -3.59 -28.08
N GLU A 223 7.24 -4.53 -27.16
CA GLU A 223 8.43 -5.38 -27.18
C GLU A 223 8.43 -6.34 -28.38
N LEU A 224 7.28 -6.95 -28.67
CA LEU A 224 7.15 -7.89 -29.80
C LEU A 224 7.30 -7.20 -31.16
N LEU A 225 6.88 -5.93 -31.26
CA LEU A 225 6.99 -5.15 -32.50
C LEU A 225 8.39 -4.53 -32.71
N LYS A 226 9.27 -4.52 -31.69
CA LYS A 226 10.66 -4.05 -31.81
C LYS A 226 11.63 -5.11 -32.34
N ARG A 227 11.16 -6.34 -32.52
CA ARG A 227 11.91 -7.46 -33.10
C ARG A 227 11.62 -7.60 -34.59
#